data_00d67fe5e9b8bc25203ab44a03910621
#
_entry.id   00d67fe5e9b8bc25203ab44a03910621
#
_cell.length_a   1.000
_cell.length_b   1.000
_cell.length_c   1.000
_cell.angle_alpha   90.00
_cell.angle_beta   90.00
_cell.angle_gamma   90.00
#
_symmetry.space_group_name_H-M   'P 1'
#
loop_
_entity.id
_entity.type
_entity.pdbx_description
1 polymer ?
#
loop_
_entity_poly.entity_id
_entity_poly.type
_entity_poly.pdbx_seq_one_letter_code
_entity_poly.pdbx_strand_id
1 'polypeptide(L)'
;EIVVLVMTATRGAILGFIGGLILAGLLVVWKERENPFYRKVGYGTLATVILLVGIFWGIRNTAFVQTSPILSRFGNLSFSEIQTQGRYFVWPMAIKGFTDRPILGWGQEGFNFVFNKYYDPRMYGQEEWFDRTHNVFLDWLIAGGILGFLAYFSMYVALFYYIWRKDSVLQLSEKSIFTGMISAYFFHNIFVFDNLISYIMFFSILAYIHSINSYKSSELNATSKFYTKTFSQSTLSYIVLPIVFVVIAGSVYFVNIPAIQANKTLI
;
A
#
# COMPACT_ATOMS: atom_id res chain seq x y z
N GLU A 1 -6.74 6.22 16.58
CA GLU A 1 -5.95 5.66 15.46
C GLU A 1 -4.53 6.27 15.38
N ILE A 2 -4.35 7.61 15.45
CA ILE A 2 -3.02 8.25 15.41
C ILE A 2 -2.12 7.76 16.55
N VAL A 3 -2.65 7.64 17.76
CA VAL A 3 -1.91 7.11 18.91
C VAL A 3 -1.44 5.68 18.64
N VAL A 4 -2.31 4.82 18.10
CA VAL A 4 -1.95 3.45 17.71
C VAL A 4 -0.87 3.45 16.65
N LEU A 5 -0.98 4.29 15.62
CA LEU A 5 0.03 4.44 14.58
C LEU A 5 1.40 4.82 15.16
N VAL A 6 1.44 5.77 16.08
CA VAL A 6 2.68 6.16 16.77
C VAL A 6 3.23 5.02 17.63
N MET A 7 2.36 4.28 18.32
CA MET A 7 2.77 3.14 19.17
C MET A 7 3.33 1.97 18.37
N THR A 8 2.98 1.82 17.08
CA THR A 8 3.63 0.81 16.21
C THR A 8 5.11 1.08 15.99
N ALA A 9 5.58 2.30 16.23
CA ALA A 9 6.94 2.77 15.98
C ALA A 9 7.45 2.48 14.56
N THR A 10 6.54 2.30 13.59
CA THR A 10 6.85 2.01 12.19
C THR A 10 7.20 3.30 11.46
N ARG A 11 8.50 3.54 11.26
CA ARG A 11 9.03 4.79 10.65
C ARG A 11 8.36 5.07 9.28
N GLY A 12 8.27 4.06 8.42
CA GLY A 12 7.66 4.21 7.08
C GLY A 12 6.18 4.62 7.11
N ALA A 13 5.39 4.07 8.03
CA ALA A 13 3.97 4.40 8.17
C ALA A 13 3.77 5.85 8.64
N ILE A 14 4.54 6.28 9.64
CA ILE A 14 4.44 7.64 10.19
C ILE A 14 4.91 8.69 9.16
N LEU A 15 6.04 8.45 8.49
CA LEU A 15 6.54 9.34 7.44
C LEU A 15 5.57 9.37 6.24
N GLY A 16 5.01 8.23 5.85
CA GLY A 16 3.99 8.13 4.82
C GLY A 16 2.73 8.92 5.19
N PHE A 17 2.26 8.79 6.41
CA PHE A 17 1.10 9.54 6.92
C PHE A 17 1.34 11.05 6.91
N ILE A 18 2.50 11.50 7.42
CA ILE A 18 2.89 12.93 7.39
C ILE A 18 2.98 13.43 5.94
N GLY A 19 3.67 12.70 5.06
CA GLY A 19 3.78 13.04 3.64
C GLY A 19 2.43 13.09 2.93
N GLY A 20 1.54 12.15 3.22
CA GLY A 20 0.17 12.12 2.70
C GLY A 20 -0.67 13.31 3.15
N LEU A 21 -0.57 13.71 4.43
CA LEU A 21 -1.24 14.91 4.95
C LEU A 21 -0.71 16.18 4.29
N ILE A 22 0.60 16.29 4.12
CA ILE A 22 1.22 17.42 3.41
C ILE A 22 0.70 17.49 1.98
N LEU A 23 0.72 16.36 1.25
CA LEU A 23 0.25 16.31 -0.13
C LEU A 23 -1.23 16.67 -0.24
N ALA A 24 -2.09 16.11 0.62
CA ALA A 24 -3.51 16.44 0.66
C ALA A 24 -3.73 17.94 0.96
N GLY A 25 -3.04 18.47 1.95
CA GLY A 25 -3.11 19.88 2.31
C GLY A 25 -2.67 20.81 1.17
N LEU A 26 -1.56 20.48 0.49
CA LEU A 26 -1.08 21.24 -0.67
C LEU A 26 -2.09 21.19 -1.83
N LEU A 27 -2.67 20.03 -2.12
CA LEU A 27 -3.67 19.88 -3.18
C LEU A 27 -4.93 20.67 -2.87
N VAL A 28 -5.41 20.64 -1.62
CA VAL A 28 -6.57 21.43 -1.18
C VAL A 28 -6.28 22.92 -1.33
N VAL A 29 -5.14 23.41 -0.84
CA VAL A 29 -4.76 24.83 -0.97
C VAL A 29 -4.64 25.25 -2.43
N TRP A 30 -4.08 24.40 -3.27
CA TRP A 30 -3.85 24.71 -4.69
C TRP A 30 -5.13 24.66 -5.52
N LYS A 31 -5.98 23.67 -5.28
CA LYS A 31 -7.15 23.41 -6.12
C LYS A 31 -8.43 24.11 -5.62
N GLU A 32 -8.63 24.20 -4.31
CA GLU A 32 -9.81 24.85 -3.68
C GLU A 32 -9.62 26.36 -3.47
N ARG A 33 -9.06 27.05 -4.47
CA ARG A 33 -8.73 28.49 -4.36
C ARG A 33 -9.98 29.37 -4.16
N GLU A 34 -11.11 28.95 -4.67
CA GLU A 34 -12.37 29.71 -4.64
C GLU A 34 -13.15 29.48 -3.33
N ASN A 35 -12.89 28.37 -2.62
CA ASN A 35 -13.57 28.06 -1.36
C ASN A 35 -12.68 28.42 -0.15
N PRO A 36 -12.99 29.55 0.54
CA PRO A 36 -12.17 30.03 1.65
C PRO A 36 -12.13 29.07 2.84
N PHE A 37 -13.19 28.27 3.05
CA PHE A 37 -13.24 27.29 4.13
C PHE A 37 -12.22 26.17 3.91
N TYR A 38 -12.28 25.47 2.77
CA TYR A 38 -11.36 24.39 2.47
C TYR A 38 -9.90 24.88 2.39
N ARG A 39 -9.69 26.07 1.84
CA ARG A 39 -8.37 26.69 1.81
C ARG A 39 -7.80 26.93 3.21
N LYS A 40 -8.63 27.43 4.15
CA LYS A 40 -8.23 27.60 5.56
C LYS A 40 -7.89 26.24 6.21
N VAL A 41 -8.72 25.20 5.95
CA VAL A 41 -8.46 23.83 6.42
C VAL A 41 -7.12 23.32 5.88
N GLY A 42 -6.85 23.49 4.58
CA GLY A 42 -5.58 23.09 3.98
C GLY A 42 -4.38 23.78 4.61
N TYR A 43 -4.42 25.12 4.75
CA TYR A 43 -3.36 25.85 5.46
C TYR A 43 -3.22 25.43 6.93
N GLY A 44 -4.34 25.22 7.61
CA GLY A 44 -4.36 24.73 9.00
C GLY A 44 -3.68 23.36 9.12
N THR A 45 -4.00 22.43 8.22
CA THR A 45 -3.35 21.09 8.17
C THR A 45 -1.85 21.23 7.96
N LEU A 46 -1.41 22.01 6.97
CA LEU A 46 0.02 22.22 6.69
C LEU A 46 0.73 22.88 7.88
N ALA A 47 0.15 23.92 8.44
CA ALA A 47 0.71 24.62 9.60
C ALA A 47 0.83 23.66 10.81
N THR A 48 -0.19 22.86 11.08
CA THR A 48 -0.18 21.88 12.17
C THR A 48 0.91 20.83 11.98
N VAL A 49 1.03 20.28 10.77
CA VAL A 49 2.08 19.28 10.48
C VAL A 49 3.47 19.90 10.62
N ILE A 50 3.70 21.08 10.05
CA ILE A 50 5.00 21.79 10.17
C ILE A 50 5.32 22.08 11.65
N LEU A 51 4.34 22.55 12.42
CA LEU A 51 4.49 22.85 13.82
C LEU A 51 4.87 21.59 14.63
N LEU A 52 4.14 20.50 14.44
CA LEU A 52 4.40 19.23 15.15
C LEU A 52 5.78 18.66 14.81
N VAL A 53 6.15 18.66 13.52
CA VAL A 53 7.49 18.23 13.08
C VAL A 53 8.57 19.16 13.63
N GLY A 54 8.35 20.47 13.61
CA GLY A 54 9.28 21.46 14.17
C GLY A 54 9.47 21.31 15.68
N ILE A 55 8.38 21.13 16.43
CA ILE A 55 8.44 20.86 17.89
C ILE A 55 9.24 19.58 18.13
N PHE A 56 8.89 18.47 17.44
CA PHE A 56 9.62 17.21 17.58
C PHE A 56 11.11 17.37 17.28
N TRP A 57 11.47 18.09 16.22
CA TRP A 57 12.85 18.36 15.87
C TRP A 57 13.59 19.17 16.92
N GLY A 58 12.91 20.15 17.55
CA GLY A 58 13.46 20.96 18.66
C GLY A 58 13.73 20.14 19.92
N ILE A 59 12.85 19.19 20.24
CA ILE A 59 12.97 18.38 21.48
C ILE A 59 13.67 17.03 21.27
N ARG A 60 14.05 16.65 20.05
CA ARG A 60 14.57 15.31 19.72
C ARG A 60 15.77 14.87 20.57
N ASN A 61 16.61 15.82 21.01
CA ASN A 61 17.79 15.55 21.82
C ASN A 61 17.52 15.56 23.33
N THR A 62 16.28 15.81 23.78
CA THR A 62 15.94 15.81 25.20
C THR A 62 15.90 14.40 25.78
N ALA A 63 16.11 14.27 27.08
CA ALA A 63 16.00 13.00 27.77
C ALA A 63 14.63 12.34 27.53
N PHE A 64 13.56 13.12 27.47
CA PHE A 64 12.19 12.64 27.20
C PHE A 64 12.11 11.85 25.88
N VAL A 65 12.72 12.34 24.80
CA VAL A 65 12.72 11.66 23.51
C VAL A 65 13.69 10.48 23.50
N GLN A 66 14.89 10.69 24.04
CA GLN A 66 15.97 9.69 23.97
C GLN A 66 15.72 8.47 24.86
N THR A 67 15.02 8.61 25.99
CA THR A 67 14.65 7.50 26.85
C THR A 67 13.38 6.76 26.39
N SER A 68 12.60 7.35 25.49
CA SER A 68 11.40 6.72 24.94
C SER A 68 11.76 5.68 23.86
N PRO A 69 11.35 4.40 24.00
CA PRO A 69 11.63 3.36 23.01
C PRO A 69 11.05 3.67 21.61
N ILE A 70 9.98 4.46 21.57
CA ILE A 70 9.28 4.84 20.33
C ILE A 70 9.89 6.11 19.73
N LEU A 71 10.01 7.18 20.54
CA LEU A 71 10.41 8.49 20.04
C LEU A 71 11.89 8.54 19.65
N SER A 72 12.76 7.82 20.37
CA SER A 72 14.19 7.75 20.08
C SER A 72 14.46 7.19 18.67
N ARG A 73 13.60 6.28 18.15
CA ARG A 73 13.70 5.75 16.79
C ARG A 73 13.59 6.82 15.72
N PHE A 74 12.89 7.93 16.00
CA PHE A 74 12.74 9.07 15.09
C PHE A 74 13.77 10.17 15.39
N GLY A 75 14.18 10.30 16.65
CA GLY A 75 15.20 11.28 17.09
C GLY A 75 16.58 10.97 16.51
N ASN A 76 16.90 9.69 16.33
CA ASN A 76 18.20 9.20 15.90
C ASN A 76 18.26 8.81 14.41
N LEU A 77 17.38 9.39 13.57
CA LEU A 77 17.44 9.16 12.11
C LEU A 77 18.77 9.67 11.53
N SER A 78 19.61 8.75 11.08
CA SER A 78 20.90 9.03 10.48
C SER A 78 21.08 8.24 9.18
N PHE A 79 21.74 8.84 8.19
CA PHE A 79 22.05 8.14 6.94
C PHE A 79 23.02 6.97 7.14
N SER A 80 23.86 7.01 8.17
CA SER A 80 24.74 5.89 8.51
C SER A 80 24.00 4.64 8.98
N GLU A 81 22.83 4.79 9.61
CA GLU A 81 21.99 3.65 9.98
C GLU A 81 21.38 2.91 8.78
N ILE A 82 21.28 3.55 7.62
CA ILE A 82 20.72 2.89 6.42
C ILE A 82 21.61 1.73 6.00
N GLN A 83 22.93 1.89 6.07
CA GLN A 83 23.90 0.86 5.67
C GLN A 83 23.94 -0.34 6.63
N THR A 84 23.45 -0.17 7.86
CA THR A 84 23.37 -1.26 8.85
C THR A 84 22.01 -1.97 8.84
N GLN A 85 21.04 -1.50 8.06
CA GLN A 85 19.74 -2.14 7.95
C GLN A 85 19.80 -3.31 6.98
N GLY A 86 19.14 -4.41 7.30
CA GLY A 86 19.04 -5.60 6.43
C GLY A 86 18.57 -5.26 5.00
N ARG A 87 17.70 -4.26 4.82
CA ARG A 87 17.22 -3.80 3.50
C ARG A 87 18.33 -3.34 2.56
N TYR A 88 19.41 -2.77 3.09
CA TYR A 88 20.57 -2.33 2.29
C TYR A 88 21.19 -3.51 1.52
N PHE A 89 21.17 -4.70 2.10
CA PHE A 89 21.68 -5.92 1.49
C PHE A 89 20.58 -6.64 0.69
N VAL A 90 19.37 -6.70 1.24
CA VAL A 90 18.23 -7.46 0.68
C VAL A 90 17.75 -6.89 -0.65
N TRP A 91 17.67 -5.57 -0.81
CA TRP A 91 17.20 -4.96 -2.05
C TRP A 91 18.10 -5.23 -3.27
N PRO A 92 19.44 -5.12 -3.17
CA PRO A 92 20.32 -5.57 -4.26
C PRO A 92 20.18 -7.05 -4.60
N MET A 93 19.96 -7.94 -3.61
CA MET A 93 19.68 -9.35 -3.86
C MET A 93 18.38 -9.53 -4.65
N ALA A 94 17.32 -8.82 -4.27
CA ALA A 94 16.04 -8.83 -4.98
C ALA A 94 16.20 -8.38 -6.45
N ILE A 95 16.95 -7.31 -6.70
CA ILE A 95 17.21 -6.84 -8.07
C ILE A 95 17.95 -7.91 -8.88
N LYS A 96 18.96 -8.58 -8.31
CA LYS A 96 19.66 -9.70 -8.96
C LYS A 96 18.70 -10.86 -9.25
N GLY A 97 17.87 -11.22 -8.27
CA GLY A 97 16.86 -12.26 -8.45
C GLY A 97 15.84 -11.92 -9.54
N PHE A 98 15.42 -10.67 -9.63
CA PHE A 98 14.56 -10.20 -10.72
C PHE A 98 15.24 -10.36 -12.08
N THR A 99 16.52 -10.03 -12.21
CA THR A 99 17.25 -10.18 -13.48
C THR A 99 17.38 -11.63 -13.94
N ASP A 100 17.35 -12.60 -13.03
CA ASP A 100 17.35 -14.02 -13.38
C ASP A 100 16.03 -14.49 -14.00
N ARG A 101 14.91 -13.96 -13.53
CA ARG A 101 13.55 -14.33 -13.98
C ARG A 101 12.68 -13.10 -14.21
N PRO A 102 12.97 -12.25 -15.20
CA PRO A 102 12.39 -10.92 -15.31
C PRO A 102 10.92 -10.91 -15.73
N ILE A 103 10.41 -11.95 -16.41
CA ILE A 103 9.04 -11.94 -16.98
C ILE A 103 8.01 -12.45 -15.97
N LEU A 104 8.20 -13.66 -15.44
CA LEU A 104 7.25 -14.35 -14.57
C LEU A 104 7.70 -14.46 -13.11
N GLY A 105 8.93 -14.05 -12.79
CA GLY A 105 9.48 -14.09 -11.46
C GLY A 105 9.76 -15.51 -10.93
N TRP A 106 9.82 -15.62 -9.61
CA TRP A 106 10.14 -16.84 -8.87
C TRP A 106 8.90 -17.52 -8.26
N GLY A 107 7.73 -16.91 -8.39
CA GLY A 107 6.50 -17.31 -7.72
C GLY A 107 6.31 -16.63 -6.36
N GLN A 108 5.11 -16.78 -5.80
CA GLN A 108 4.81 -16.31 -4.45
C GLN A 108 5.72 -17.04 -3.45
N GLU A 109 6.13 -16.33 -2.39
CA GLU A 109 7.11 -16.81 -1.39
C GLU A 109 8.47 -17.23 -1.99
N GLY A 110 8.75 -16.84 -3.25
CA GLY A 110 9.98 -17.23 -3.95
C GLY A 110 11.24 -16.44 -3.54
N PHE A 111 11.10 -15.39 -2.69
CA PHE A 111 12.24 -14.57 -2.32
C PHE A 111 13.28 -15.32 -1.47
N ASN A 112 12.88 -16.30 -0.68
CA ASN A 112 13.78 -17.13 0.10
C ASN A 112 14.83 -17.87 -0.77
N PHE A 113 14.45 -18.32 -1.99
CA PHE A 113 15.39 -18.90 -2.94
C PHE A 113 16.38 -17.86 -3.48
N VAL A 114 15.92 -16.65 -3.75
CA VAL A 114 16.76 -15.53 -4.20
C VAL A 114 17.73 -15.12 -3.09
N PHE A 115 17.21 -14.98 -1.86
CA PHE A 115 18.00 -14.66 -0.69
C PHE A 115 19.14 -15.64 -0.48
N ASN A 116 18.84 -16.94 -0.49
CA ASN A 116 19.87 -18.00 -0.33
C ASN A 116 20.89 -18.00 -1.49
N LYS A 117 20.43 -17.75 -2.73
CA LYS A 117 21.30 -17.71 -3.91
C LYS A 117 22.28 -16.54 -3.89
N TYR A 118 21.85 -15.38 -3.40
CA TYR A 118 22.61 -14.13 -3.43
C TYR A 118 23.02 -13.64 -2.04
N TYR A 119 23.00 -14.53 -1.03
CA TYR A 119 23.34 -14.21 0.34
C TYR A 119 24.63 -13.40 0.45
N ASP A 120 24.60 -12.31 1.19
CA ASP A 120 25.77 -11.48 1.45
C ASP A 120 26.30 -11.82 2.86
N PRO A 121 27.52 -12.37 2.99
CA PRO A 121 28.10 -12.75 4.28
C PRO A 121 28.23 -11.59 5.28
N ARG A 122 28.19 -10.34 4.82
CA ARG A 122 28.20 -9.16 5.71
C ARG A 122 26.94 -9.02 6.56
N MET A 123 25.88 -9.77 6.22
CA MET A 123 24.67 -9.89 7.04
C MET A 123 24.84 -10.80 8.25
N TYR A 124 25.93 -11.53 8.36
CA TYR A 124 26.20 -12.38 9.51
C TYR A 124 26.20 -11.55 10.80
N GLY A 125 25.43 -11.97 11.80
CA GLY A 125 25.24 -11.22 13.05
C GLY A 125 24.12 -10.16 13.02
N GLN A 126 23.42 -10.03 11.89
CA GLN A 126 22.16 -9.28 11.79
C GLN A 126 20.98 -10.27 11.73
N GLU A 127 19.92 -9.92 11.01
CA GLU A 127 18.82 -10.84 10.71
C GLU A 127 19.28 -11.88 9.68
N GLU A 128 19.32 -13.13 10.09
CA GLU A 128 20.02 -14.20 9.33
C GLU A 128 19.22 -14.71 8.13
N TRP A 129 17.92 -14.41 8.09
CA TRP A 129 17.04 -14.91 7.05
C TRP A 129 15.90 -13.95 6.73
N PHE A 130 15.63 -13.80 5.43
CA PHE A 130 14.53 -12.98 4.92
C PHE A 130 13.67 -13.80 3.97
N ASP A 131 12.37 -13.85 4.24
CA ASP A 131 11.35 -14.42 3.36
C ASP A 131 10.77 -13.38 2.37
N ARG A 132 10.98 -12.10 2.67
CA ARG A 132 10.48 -10.97 1.87
C ARG A 132 11.50 -9.84 1.78
N THR A 133 11.34 -8.99 0.76
CA THR A 133 12.26 -7.87 0.53
C THR A 133 12.02 -6.69 1.46
N HIS A 134 10.92 -6.66 2.21
CA HIS A 134 10.42 -5.50 2.94
C HIS A 134 10.20 -4.27 2.04
N ASN A 135 9.81 -4.54 0.80
CA ASN A 135 9.39 -3.57 -0.20
C ASN A 135 8.40 -4.26 -1.15
N VAL A 136 7.12 -3.88 -1.08
CA VAL A 136 6.05 -4.53 -1.85
C VAL A 136 6.33 -4.55 -3.35
N PHE A 137 6.97 -3.50 -3.87
CA PHE A 137 7.26 -3.41 -5.31
C PHE A 137 8.33 -4.42 -5.74
N LEU A 138 9.37 -4.59 -4.92
CA LEU A 138 10.38 -5.63 -5.13
C LEU A 138 9.79 -7.03 -4.90
N ASP A 139 8.90 -7.19 -3.92
CA ASP A 139 8.20 -8.47 -3.70
C ASP A 139 7.41 -8.88 -4.93
N TRP A 140 6.67 -7.96 -5.57
CA TRP A 140 5.95 -8.23 -6.81
C TRP A 140 6.87 -8.50 -8.01
N LEU A 141 8.03 -7.82 -8.09
CA LEU A 141 9.05 -8.13 -9.10
C LEU A 141 9.63 -9.54 -8.93
N ILE A 142 9.83 -9.99 -7.70
CA ILE A 142 10.29 -11.35 -7.42
C ILE A 142 9.17 -12.37 -7.63
N ALA A 143 7.98 -12.12 -7.12
CA ALA A 143 6.88 -13.07 -7.17
C ALA A 143 6.32 -13.27 -8.59
N GLY A 144 6.11 -12.20 -9.34
CA GLY A 144 5.44 -12.23 -10.63
C GLY A 144 6.22 -11.60 -11.80
N GLY A 145 7.50 -11.27 -11.57
CA GLY A 145 8.32 -10.58 -12.56
C GLY A 145 7.75 -9.21 -12.94
N ILE A 146 8.10 -8.73 -14.11
CA ILE A 146 7.61 -7.45 -14.62
C ILE A 146 6.09 -7.46 -14.83
N LEU A 147 5.51 -8.62 -15.20
CA LEU A 147 4.06 -8.73 -15.40
C LEU A 147 3.30 -8.58 -14.09
N GLY A 148 3.73 -9.25 -13.02
CA GLY A 148 3.14 -9.11 -11.68
C GLY A 148 3.30 -7.70 -11.14
N PHE A 149 4.47 -7.10 -11.28
CA PHE A 149 4.72 -5.72 -10.89
C PHE A 149 3.80 -4.74 -11.62
N LEU A 150 3.71 -4.84 -12.96
CA LEU A 150 2.85 -3.95 -13.75
C LEU A 150 1.37 -4.14 -13.41
N ALA A 151 0.92 -5.38 -13.18
CA ALA A 151 -0.45 -5.65 -12.74
C ALA A 151 -0.74 -4.98 -11.38
N TYR A 152 0.14 -5.13 -10.40
CA TYR A 152 0.00 -4.48 -9.09
C TYR A 152 0.05 -2.95 -9.20
N PHE A 153 1.04 -2.41 -9.92
CA PHE A 153 1.22 -0.97 -10.10
C PHE A 153 0.05 -0.33 -10.85
N SER A 154 -0.55 -1.05 -11.82
CA SER A 154 -1.70 -0.58 -12.58
C SER A 154 -2.92 -0.25 -11.70
N MET A 155 -3.06 -0.89 -10.53
CA MET A 155 -4.12 -0.59 -9.59
C MET A 155 -3.98 0.83 -9.00
N TYR A 156 -2.76 1.28 -8.71
CA TYR A 156 -2.52 2.67 -8.30
C TYR A 156 -2.82 3.66 -9.43
N VAL A 157 -2.38 3.33 -10.64
CA VAL A 157 -2.67 4.15 -11.83
C VAL A 157 -4.17 4.27 -12.05
N ALA A 158 -4.91 3.16 -11.95
CA ALA A 158 -6.36 3.15 -12.06
C ALA A 158 -7.03 4.01 -10.97
N LEU A 159 -6.57 3.90 -9.71
CA LEU A 159 -7.09 4.73 -8.61
C LEU A 159 -6.92 6.22 -8.92
N PHE A 160 -5.71 6.66 -9.25
CA PHE A 160 -5.46 8.06 -9.58
C PHE A 160 -6.25 8.50 -10.82
N TYR A 161 -6.37 7.66 -11.85
CA TYR A 161 -7.19 7.94 -13.01
C TYR A 161 -8.66 8.16 -12.63
N TYR A 162 -9.28 7.24 -11.86
CA TYR A 162 -10.69 7.37 -11.45
C TYR A 162 -10.93 8.55 -10.52
N ILE A 163 -9.98 8.91 -9.66
CA ILE A 163 -10.09 10.08 -8.78
C ILE A 163 -10.05 11.37 -9.62
N TRP A 164 -9.13 11.48 -10.58
CA TRP A 164 -8.86 12.75 -11.26
C TRP A 164 -9.49 12.88 -12.65
N ARG A 165 -10.17 11.87 -13.16
CA ARG A 165 -10.88 11.99 -14.43
C ARG A 165 -11.95 13.11 -14.36
N LYS A 166 -12.27 13.73 -15.51
CA LYS A 166 -13.15 14.91 -15.60
C LYS A 166 -14.57 14.66 -15.09
N ASP A 167 -15.09 13.46 -15.32
CA ASP A 167 -16.43 13.01 -14.95
C ASP A 167 -16.49 12.32 -13.57
N SER A 168 -15.41 12.37 -12.79
CA SER A 168 -15.39 11.87 -11.42
C SER A 168 -16.41 12.58 -10.54
N VAL A 169 -17.17 11.80 -9.75
CA VAL A 169 -18.19 12.31 -8.82
C VAL A 169 -17.60 12.94 -7.57
N LEU A 170 -16.35 12.67 -7.28
CA LEU A 170 -15.66 13.16 -6.08
C LEU A 170 -15.51 14.68 -6.12
N GLN A 171 -15.79 15.33 -4.99
CA GLN A 171 -15.45 16.71 -4.78
C GLN A 171 -13.94 16.91 -4.76
N LEU A 172 -13.50 18.12 -4.98
CA LEU A 172 -12.07 18.42 -5.08
C LEU A 172 -11.31 18.16 -3.78
N SER A 173 -11.94 18.44 -2.64
CA SER A 173 -11.42 18.10 -1.31
C SER A 173 -11.28 16.58 -1.11
N GLU A 174 -12.29 15.80 -1.53
CA GLU A 174 -12.25 14.34 -1.47
C GLU A 174 -11.13 13.77 -2.36
N LYS A 175 -10.99 14.27 -3.59
CA LYS A 175 -9.88 13.91 -4.49
C LYS A 175 -8.53 14.13 -3.84
N SER A 176 -8.38 15.26 -3.15
CA SER A 176 -7.12 15.61 -2.47
C SER A 176 -6.84 14.68 -1.29
N ILE A 177 -7.86 14.35 -0.50
CA ILE A 177 -7.74 13.43 0.65
C ILE A 177 -7.40 12.02 0.17
N PHE A 178 -8.13 11.47 -0.81
CA PHE A 178 -7.83 10.15 -1.37
C PHE A 178 -6.44 10.10 -1.99
N THR A 179 -6.02 11.16 -2.69
CA THR A 179 -4.67 11.23 -3.25
C THR A 179 -3.61 11.19 -2.15
N GLY A 180 -3.77 11.97 -1.09
CA GLY A 180 -2.86 11.95 0.06
C GLY A 180 -2.81 10.57 0.74
N MET A 181 -3.97 9.94 0.96
CA MET A 181 -4.08 8.63 1.59
C MET A 181 -3.41 7.52 0.76
N ILE A 182 -3.67 7.48 -0.56
CA ILE A 182 -3.08 6.49 -1.47
C ILE A 182 -1.57 6.70 -1.58
N SER A 183 -1.12 7.95 -1.63
CA SER A 183 0.31 8.29 -1.66
C SER A 183 1.01 7.92 -0.35
N ALA A 184 0.36 8.08 0.79
CA ALA A 184 0.88 7.63 2.09
C ALA A 184 1.06 6.11 2.12
N TYR A 185 0.07 5.36 1.65
CA TYR A 185 0.13 3.91 1.55
C TYR A 185 1.20 3.45 0.55
N PHE A 186 1.29 4.08 -0.61
CA PHE A 186 2.34 3.82 -1.60
C PHE A 186 3.74 4.01 -0.99
N PHE A 187 3.96 5.12 -0.28
CA PHE A 187 5.23 5.40 0.38
C PHE A 187 5.53 4.37 1.47
N HIS A 188 4.53 3.99 2.27
CA HIS A 188 4.68 2.96 3.29
C HIS A 188 5.14 1.62 2.66
N ASN A 189 4.57 1.24 1.53
CA ASN A 189 4.86 0.00 0.80
C ASN A 189 6.29 -0.07 0.21
N ILE A 190 7.00 1.05 0.12
CA ILE A 190 8.44 1.05 -0.21
C ILE A 190 9.28 0.40 0.92
N PHE A 191 8.79 0.44 2.16
CA PHE A 191 9.57 0.00 3.32
C PHE A 191 9.00 -1.21 4.06
N VAL A 192 7.86 -1.72 3.63
CA VAL A 192 7.15 -2.82 4.29
C VAL A 192 6.55 -3.73 3.22
N PHE A 193 6.18 -4.94 3.59
CA PHE A 193 5.38 -5.84 2.76
C PHE A 193 3.90 -5.75 3.11
N ASP A 194 3.04 -6.04 2.14
CA ASP A 194 1.59 -6.10 2.35
C ASP A 194 1.20 -7.32 3.19
N ASN A 195 0.15 -7.14 3.96
CA ASN A 195 -0.52 -8.19 4.71
C ASN A 195 -2.01 -8.24 4.36
N LEU A 196 -2.72 -9.22 4.90
CA LEU A 196 -4.14 -9.42 4.61
C LEU A 196 -4.98 -8.17 4.89
N ILE A 197 -4.71 -7.46 5.99
CA ILE A 197 -5.47 -6.27 6.39
C ILE A 197 -5.21 -5.12 5.43
N SER A 198 -3.95 -4.89 5.05
CA SER A 198 -3.59 -3.84 4.09
C SER A 198 -4.23 -4.10 2.72
N TYR A 199 -4.26 -5.35 2.26
CA TYR A 199 -4.97 -5.73 1.04
C TYR A 199 -6.48 -5.50 1.14
N ILE A 200 -7.14 -5.91 2.23
CA ILE A 200 -8.57 -5.67 2.43
C ILE A 200 -8.87 -4.17 2.34
N MET A 201 -8.10 -3.33 3.03
CA MET A 201 -8.30 -1.88 3.00
C MET A 201 -8.05 -1.29 1.61
N PHE A 202 -6.97 -1.67 0.95
CA PHE A 202 -6.62 -1.19 -0.38
C PHE A 202 -7.66 -1.56 -1.43
N PHE A 203 -8.10 -2.83 -1.47
CA PHE A 203 -9.14 -3.29 -2.38
C PHE A 203 -10.52 -2.71 -2.05
N SER A 204 -10.82 -2.43 -0.78
CA SER A 204 -12.05 -1.73 -0.39
C SER A 204 -12.08 -0.30 -0.94
N ILE A 205 -10.96 0.41 -0.89
CA ILE A 205 -10.84 1.75 -1.48
C ILE A 205 -10.98 1.70 -3.00
N LEU A 206 -10.32 0.72 -3.65
CA LEU A 206 -10.46 0.48 -5.10
C LEU A 206 -11.93 0.25 -5.50
N ALA A 207 -12.61 -0.65 -4.79
CA ALA A 207 -14.02 -0.97 -5.02
C ALA A 207 -14.92 0.25 -4.80
N TYR A 208 -14.68 1.01 -3.73
CA TYR A 208 -15.43 2.22 -3.43
C TYR A 208 -15.30 3.26 -4.54
N ILE A 209 -14.06 3.63 -4.89
CA ILE A 209 -13.78 4.63 -5.94
C ILE A 209 -14.36 4.19 -7.30
N HIS A 210 -14.24 2.90 -7.63
CA HIS A 210 -14.83 2.34 -8.85
C HIS A 210 -16.36 2.42 -8.82
N SER A 211 -16.99 1.98 -7.74
CA SER A 211 -18.44 1.92 -7.59
C SER A 211 -19.09 3.29 -7.73
N ILE A 212 -18.63 4.31 -7.00
CA ILE A 212 -19.21 5.65 -7.04
C ILE A 212 -19.08 6.30 -8.42
N ASN A 213 -17.98 6.04 -9.13
CA ASN A 213 -17.79 6.57 -10.48
C ASN A 213 -18.59 5.80 -11.54
N SER A 214 -18.83 4.49 -11.34
CA SER A 214 -19.61 3.66 -12.25
C SER A 214 -21.12 3.96 -12.16
N TYR A 215 -21.63 4.24 -10.95
CA TYR A 215 -23.03 4.56 -10.72
C TYR A 215 -23.46 5.79 -11.55
N LYS A 216 -22.69 6.86 -11.52
CA LYS A 216 -22.97 8.08 -12.31
C LYS A 216 -22.91 7.83 -13.83
N SER A 217 -21.97 7.01 -14.28
CA SER A 217 -21.89 6.64 -15.70
C SER A 217 -23.14 5.90 -16.15
N SER A 218 -23.73 5.07 -15.30
CA SER A 218 -25.00 4.36 -15.57
C SER A 218 -26.19 5.31 -15.66
N GLU A 219 -26.29 6.30 -14.79
CA GLU A 219 -27.36 7.32 -14.86
C GLU A 219 -27.27 8.18 -16.14
N LEU A 220 -26.06 8.61 -16.52
CA LEU A 220 -25.83 9.37 -17.74
C LEU A 220 -26.08 8.57 -19.02
N ASN A 221 -25.81 7.26 -19.00
CA ASN A 221 -26.01 6.36 -20.12
C ASN A 221 -27.44 5.76 -20.19
N ALA A 222 -28.27 5.93 -19.18
CA ALA A 222 -29.67 5.54 -19.23
C ALA A 222 -30.45 6.30 -20.33
N THR A 223 -29.92 7.43 -20.81
CA THR A 223 -30.43 8.17 -21.98
C THR A 223 -29.86 7.72 -23.31
N SER A 224 -28.79 6.94 -23.34
CA SER A 224 -28.21 6.35 -24.54
C SER A 224 -28.42 4.83 -24.50
N LYS A 225 -29.33 4.33 -25.33
CA LYS A 225 -29.59 2.91 -25.56
C LYS A 225 -28.40 2.21 -26.21
N PHE A 226 -27.28 2.10 -25.50
CA PHE A 226 -26.27 1.11 -25.85
C PHE A 226 -26.46 -0.09 -24.91
N TYR A 227 -27.08 -1.14 -25.43
CA TYR A 227 -27.27 -2.42 -24.80
C TYR A 227 -25.91 -3.04 -24.49
N THR A 228 -25.30 -2.71 -23.38
CA THR A 228 -24.43 -3.66 -22.73
C THR A 228 -25.34 -4.77 -22.22
N LYS A 229 -25.16 -5.96 -22.72
CA LYS A 229 -25.89 -7.17 -22.30
C LYS A 229 -25.50 -7.44 -20.85
N THR A 230 -26.09 -6.67 -19.94
CA THR A 230 -25.97 -6.88 -18.49
C THR A 230 -26.63 -8.23 -18.25
N PHE A 231 -25.86 -9.16 -17.69
CA PHE A 231 -26.45 -10.42 -17.21
C PHE A 231 -27.69 -10.08 -16.38
N SER A 232 -28.80 -10.72 -16.70
CA SER A 232 -30.03 -10.55 -15.92
C SER A 232 -29.68 -10.73 -14.44
N GLN A 233 -30.25 -9.91 -13.58
CA GLN A 233 -30.03 -10.00 -12.13
C GLN A 233 -30.31 -11.41 -11.60
N SER A 234 -31.28 -12.12 -12.22
CA SER A 234 -31.53 -13.51 -11.97
C SER A 234 -30.36 -14.43 -12.39
N THR A 235 -29.76 -14.22 -13.55
CA THR A 235 -28.60 -15.01 -14.00
C THR A 235 -27.40 -14.79 -13.09
N LEU A 236 -27.16 -13.55 -12.65
CA LEU A 236 -26.09 -13.23 -11.70
C LEU A 236 -26.31 -13.94 -10.36
N SER A 237 -27.52 -13.82 -9.78
CA SER A 237 -27.81 -14.35 -8.45
C SER A 237 -27.95 -15.88 -8.42
N TYR A 238 -28.58 -16.48 -9.43
CA TYR A 238 -28.87 -17.92 -9.40
C TYR A 238 -27.86 -18.82 -10.09
N ILE A 239 -26.97 -18.24 -10.94
CA ILE A 239 -25.96 -19.02 -11.66
C ILE A 239 -24.55 -18.60 -11.29
N VAL A 240 -24.22 -17.32 -11.46
CA VAL A 240 -22.84 -16.85 -11.30
C VAL A 240 -22.39 -16.91 -9.84
N LEU A 241 -23.21 -16.43 -8.90
CA LEU A 241 -22.83 -16.45 -7.47
C LEU A 241 -22.63 -17.87 -6.93
N PRO A 242 -23.51 -18.87 -7.18
CA PRO A 242 -23.24 -20.24 -6.77
C PRO A 242 -21.99 -20.84 -7.39
N ILE A 243 -21.72 -20.58 -8.68
CA ILE A 243 -20.50 -21.06 -9.34
C ILE A 243 -19.26 -20.45 -8.68
N VAL A 244 -19.25 -19.13 -8.45
CA VAL A 244 -18.15 -18.44 -7.77
C VAL A 244 -17.96 -18.99 -6.35
N PHE A 245 -19.05 -19.22 -5.62
CA PHE A 245 -18.99 -19.83 -4.29
C PHE A 245 -18.38 -21.24 -4.32
N VAL A 246 -18.80 -22.10 -5.26
CA VAL A 246 -18.23 -23.45 -5.41
C VAL A 246 -16.76 -23.40 -5.79
N VAL A 247 -16.34 -22.48 -6.67
CA VAL A 247 -14.92 -22.29 -7.04
C VAL A 247 -14.11 -21.85 -5.84
N ILE A 248 -14.60 -20.88 -5.06
CA ILE A 248 -13.91 -20.42 -3.84
C ILE A 248 -13.83 -21.54 -2.81
N ALA A 249 -14.95 -22.24 -2.52
CA ALA A 249 -14.98 -23.33 -1.57
C ALA A 249 -14.06 -24.48 -1.99
N GLY A 250 -14.06 -24.84 -3.28
CA GLY A 250 -13.15 -25.82 -3.85
C GLY A 250 -11.69 -25.39 -3.72
N SER A 251 -11.37 -24.15 -4.03
CA SER A 251 -10.01 -23.61 -3.88
C SER A 251 -9.56 -23.67 -2.42
N VAL A 252 -10.41 -23.25 -1.48
CA VAL A 252 -10.11 -23.34 -0.04
C VAL A 252 -9.89 -24.81 0.37
N TYR A 253 -10.73 -25.71 -0.06
CA TYR A 253 -10.62 -27.13 0.28
C TYR A 253 -9.33 -27.75 -0.29
N PHE A 254 -9.07 -27.63 -1.60
CA PHE A 254 -7.96 -28.30 -2.26
C PHE A 254 -6.59 -27.66 -2.01
N VAL A 255 -6.53 -26.38 -1.71
CA VAL A 255 -5.26 -25.66 -1.50
C VAL A 255 -4.93 -25.56 -0.01
N ASN A 256 -5.87 -25.15 0.84
CA ASN A 256 -5.54 -24.86 2.23
C ASN A 256 -5.62 -26.10 3.15
N ILE A 257 -6.57 -27.01 2.96
CA ILE A 257 -6.70 -28.17 3.86
C ILE A 257 -5.50 -29.12 3.77
N PRO A 258 -4.97 -29.49 2.59
CA PRO A 258 -3.75 -30.28 2.52
C PRO A 258 -2.53 -29.61 3.16
N ALA A 259 -2.38 -28.28 3.00
CA ALA A 259 -1.31 -27.54 3.65
C ALA A 259 -1.42 -27.56 5.20
N ILE A 260 -2.64 -27.40 5.73
CA ILE A 260 -2.92 -27.50 7.17
C ILE A 260 -2.64 -28.91 7.69
N GLN A 261 -3.03 -29.93 6.93
CA GLN A 261 -2.78 -31.34 7.30
C GLN A 261 -1.29 -31.67 7.30
N ALA A 262 -0.55 -31.23 6.27
CA ALA A 262 0.90 -31.39 6.21
C ALA A 262 1.61 -30.73 7.40
N ASN A 263 1.19 -29.53 7.78
CA ASN A 263 1.76 -28.84 8.93
C ASN A 263 1.47 -29.54 10.27
N LYS A 264 0.30 -30.18 10.42
CA LYS A 264 -0.04 -30.96 11.62
C LYS A 264 0.81 -32.24 11.77
N THR A 265 1.34 -32.78 10.68
CA THR A 265 2.20 -33.98 10.72
C THR A 265 3.67 -33.65 11.02
N LEU A 266 4.04 -32.37 11.01
CA LEU A 266 5.39 -31.88 11.32
C LEU A 266 5.56 -31.45 12.78
N ILE A 267 4.49 -31.44 13.57
CA ILE A 267 4.46 -31.18 15.02
C ILE A 267 4.23 -32.49 15.76
#